data_ab235e0f3087ed4d873ffe8f2cb2cf4d
#
_entry.id   ab235e0f3087ed4d873ffe8f2cb2cf4d
#
_cell.length_a   1.000
_cell.length_b   1.000
_cell.length_c   1.000
_cell.angle_alpha   90.00
_cell.angle_beta   90.00
_cell.angle_gamma   90.00
#
_symmetry.space_group_name_H-M   'P 1'
#
loop_
_entity.id
_entity.type
_entity.pdbx_description
1 polymer ?
#
loop_
_entity_poly.entity_id
_entity_poly.type
_entity_poly.pdbx_seq_one_letter_code
_entity_poly.pdbx_strand_id
1 'polypeptide(L)'
;PMNAYQPRTDDMQFVLSRVLNAPAQLQALPAFAEVDADLMQQVLDEAGKFVGEVIAPLNRDGDEIGAQWKDGAVTMPPGFKAAYQSFWQSGWPALASATEDGGQGLPSVLEAMLYEMLSAANHGWTMAPGLLHGAYECIKHHASDALKAQYLEKVATGEWLATMCLTEPHAGSDLGLARTKAVPLPDGQYAVSGTKIFISGGEHDLTDNIVHLVLARLPDAPPGPKGLSLFLAPKVLPDGSRNVVVCE
;
A
#
# COMPACT_ATOMS: atom_id res chain seq x y z
N PRO A 1 -14.04 22.29 -21.07
CA PRO A 1 -13.79 21.57 -19.84
C PRO A 1 -13.67 20.10 -20.19
N MET A 2 -12.50 19.50 -19.91
CA MET A 2 -12.39 18.04 -19.95
C MET A 2 -13.42 17.49 -18.98
N ASN A 3 -14.16 16.46 -19.40
CA ASN A 3 -15.14 15.83 -18.52
C ASN A 3 -14.42 15.40 -17.23
N ALA A 4 -14.87 15.94 -16.10
CA ALA A 4 -14.38 15.50 -14.81
C ALA A 4 -14.65 14.00 -14.68
N TYR A 5 -13.71 13.27 -14.10
CA TYR A 5 -13.91 11.85 -13.80
C TYR A 5 -15.17 11.67 -12.93
N GLN A 6 -16.02 10.75 -13.35
CA GLN A 6 -17.20 10.35 -12.59
C GLN A 6 -17.16 8.84 -12.36
N PRO A 7 -17.12 8.40 -11.10
CA PRO A 7 -17.18 6.98 -10.77
C PRO A 7 -18.45 6.31 -11.30
N ARG A 8 -18.29 5.12 -11.83
CA ARG A 8 -19.42 4.33 -12.36
C ARG A 8 -19.94 3.37 -11.27
N THR A 9 -20.40 3.95 -10.14
CA THR A 9 -20.88 3.16 -8.99
C THR A 9 -22.11 2.33 -9.33
N ASP A 10 -22.97 2.79 -10.25
CA ASP A 10 -24.12 2.02 -10.73
C ASP A 10 -23.70 0.75 -11.47
N ASP A 11 -22.67 0.85 -12.33
CA ASP A 11 -22.14 -0.32 -13.06
C ASP A 11 -21.47 -1.31 -12.07
N MET A 12 -20.72 -0.80 -11.11
CA MET A 12 -20.12 -1.62 -10.06
C MET A 12 -21.18 -2.36 -9.24
N GLN A 13 -22.22 -1.65 -8.82
CA GLN A 13 -23.33 -2.24 -8.08
C GLN A 13 -24.09 -3.28 -8.92
N PHE A 14 -24.29 -3.01 -10.21
CA PHE A 14 -24.89 -3.99 -11.12
C PHE A 14 -24.06 -5.28 -11.17
N VAL A 15 -22.73 -5.16 -11.33
CA VAL A 15 -21.84 -6.32 -11.36
C VAL A 15 -21.90 -7.09 -10.04
N LEU A 16 -21.76 -6.40 -8.91
CA LEU A 16 -21.75 -7.03 -7.59
C LEU A 16 -23.09 -7.72 -7.28
N SER A 17 -24.22 -7.05 -7.54
CA SER A 17 -25.53 -7.54 -7.12
C SER A 17 -26.21 -8.46 -8.14
N ARG A 18 -26.05 -8.18 -9.45
CA ARG A 18 -26.81 -8.91 -10.50
C ARG A 18 -25.97 -9.96 -11.21
N VAL A 19 -24.68 -9.71 -11.40
CA VAL A 19 -23.80 -10.66 -12.09
C VAL A 19 -23.20 -11.66 -11.10
N LEU A 20 -22.61 -11.16 -10.02
CA LEU A 20 -21.91 -11.97 -9.05
C LEU A 20 -22.79 -12.46 -7.89
N ASN A 21 -23.95 -11.82 -7.66
CA ASN A 21 -24.76 -12.06 -6.47
C ASN A 21 -23.93 -11.97 -5.17
N ALA A 22 -23.00 -11.03 -5.13
CA ALA A 22 -22.03 -10.90 -4.05
C ALA A 22 -22.66 -10.69 -2.65
N PRO A 23 -23.72 -9.88 -2.47
CA PRO A 23 -24.36 -9.72 -1.16
C PRO A 23 -24.79 -11.05 -0.55
N ALA A 24 -25.49 -11.90 -1.31
CA ALA A 24 -25.97 -13.19 -0.80
C ALA A 24 -24.81 -14.17 -0.50
N GLN A 25 -23.76 -14.15 -1.33
CA GLN A 25 -22.58 -14.99 -1.10
C GLN A 25 -21.80 -14.53 0.14
N LEU A 26 -21.63 -13.24 0.34
CA LEU A 26 -20.91 -12.66 1.49
C LEU A 26 -21.67 -12.89 2.79
N GLN A 27 -23.00 -12.67 2.81
CA GLN A 27 -23.82 -12.90 3.99
C GLN A 27 -23.87 -14.37 4.44
N ALA A 28 -23.55 -15.32 3.55
CA ALA A 28 -23.37 -16.73 3.92
C ALA A 28 -22.08 -16.99 4.73
N LEU A 29 -21.15 -16.04 4.77
CA LEU A 29 -19.92 -16.11 5.55
C LEU A 29 -20.12 -15.39 6.89
N PRO A 30 -19.81 -16.04 8.03
CA PRO A 30 -20.03 -15.43 9.35
C PRO A 30 -19.36 -14.05 9.52
N ALA A 31 -18.18 -13.86 8.94
CA ALA A 31 -17.45 -12.60 9.01
C ALA A 31 -18.16 -11.43 8.31
N PHE A 32 -19.06 -11.71 7.35
CA PHE A 32 -19.73 -10.71 6.52
C PHE A 32 -21.27 -10.81 6.58
N ALA A 33 -21.81 -11.44 7.62
CA ALA A 33 -23.26 -11.67 7.74
C ALA A 33 -24.10 -10.38 7.66
N GLU A 34 -23.53 -9.25 8.10
CA GLU A 34 -24.18 -7.93 8.08
C GLU A 34 -23.92 -7.13 6.80
N VAL A 35 -23.16 -7.67 5.83
CA VAL A 35 -22.81 -6.96 4.59
C VAL A 35 -23.90 -7.23 3.55
N ASP A 36 -24.91 -6.37 3.53
CA ASP A 36 -26.01 -6.43 2.57
C ASP A 36 -25.76 -5.53 1.33
N ALA A 37 -26.67 -5.54 0.40
CA ALA A 37 -26.57 -4.75 -0.84
C ALA A 37 -26.60 -3.25 -0.57
N ASP A 38 -27.34 -2.80 0.44
CA ASP A 38 -27.49 -1.37 0.77
C ASP A 38 -26.19 -0.83 1.38
N LEU A 39 -25.56 -1.59 2.28
CA LEU A 39 -24.24 -1.24 2.82
C LEU A 39 -23.19 -1.19 1.72
N MET A 40 -23.17 -2.17 0.81
CA MET A 40 -22.24 -2.18 -0.31
C MET A 40 -22.42 -0.95 -1.19
N GLN A 41 -23.66 -0.60 -1.54
CA GLN A 41 -23.96 0.61 -2.33
C GLN A 41 -23.50 1.88 -1.60
N GLN A 42 -23.79 2.00 -0.32
CA GLN A 42 -23.37 3.15 0.47
C GLN A 42 -21.84 3.33 0.47
N VAL A 43 -21.10 2.24 0.65
CA VAL A 43 -19.62 2.28 0.60
C VAL A 43 -19.13 2.73 -0.79
N LEU A 44 -19.72 2.21 -1.86
CA LEU A 44 -19.36 2.60 -3.24
C LEU A 44 -19.65 4.07 -3.52
N ASP A 45 -20.80 4.57 -3.10
CA ASP A 45 -21.21 5.96 -3.35
C ASP A 45 -20.31 6.94 -2.58
N GLU A 46 -20.01 6.67 -1.30
CA GLU A 46 -19.09 7.50 -0.50
C GLU A 46 -17.66 7.43 -1.05
N ALA A 47 -17.18 6.25 -1.45
CA ALA A 47 -15.89 6.10 -2.11
C ALA A 47 -15.84 6.87 -3.42
N GLY A 48 -16.88 6.75 -4.25
CA GLY A 48 -16.99 7.47 -5.51
C GLY A 48 -16.96 8.98 -5.34
N LYS A 49 -17.67 9.48 -4.34
CA LYS A 49 -17.66 10.91 -3.99
C LYS A 49 -16.26 11.37 -3.57
N PHE A 50 -15.62 10.65 -2.66
CA PHE A 50 -14.25 10.96 -2.23
C PHE A 50 -13.27 10.98 -3.41
N VAL A 51 -13.29 9.94 -4.24
CA VAL A 51 -12.40 9.82 -5.40
C VAL A 51 -12.65 10.94 -6.41
N GLY A 52 -13.91 11.24 -6.71
CA GLY A 52 -14.27 12.29 -7.67
C GLY A 52 -13.94 13.70 -7.21
N GLU A 53 -14.11 14.00 -5.93
CA GLU A 53 -13.93 15.34 -5.36
C GLU A 53 -12.49 15.60 -4.88
N VAL A 54 -11.77 14.60 -4.38
CA VAL A 54 -10.47 14.77 -3.74
C VAL A 54 -9.31 14.27 -4.60
N ILE A 55 -9.46 13.13 -5.26
CA ILE A 55 -8.36 12.46 -5.97
C ILE A 55 -8.31 12.85 -7.45
N ALA A 56 -9.42 12.80 -8.14
CA ALA A 56 -9.50 13.08 -9.58
C ALA A 56 -8.97 14.48 -9.96
N PRO A 57 -9.28 15.56 -9.22
CA PRO A 57 -8.79 16.90 -9.56
C PRO A 57 -7.27 17.03 -9.59
N LEU A 58 -6.55 16.16 -8.88
CA LEU A 58 -5.09 16.20 -8.75
C LEU A 58 -4.35 15.50 -9.90
N ASN A 59 -5.06 14.77 -10.76
CA ASN A 59 -4.43 13.93 -11.78
C ASN A 59 -3.57 14.73 -12.75
N ARG A 60 -4.08 15.87 -13.22
CA ARG A 60 -3.38 16.70 -14.21
C ARG A 60 -2.08 17.29 -13.63
N ASP A 61 -2.16 17.89 -12.46
CA ASP A 61 -0.99 18.48 -11.81
C ASP A 61 0.02 17.40 -11.42
N GLY A 62 -0.45 16.22 -11.06
CA GLY A 62 0.38 15.04 -10.83
C GLY A 62 1.20 14.63 -12.05
N ASP A 63 0.58 14.65 -13.23
CA ASP A 63 1.23 14.31 -14.50
C ASP A 63 2.18 15.44 -14.99
N GLU A 64 1.70 16.69 -14.98
CA GLU A 64 2.46 17.83 -15.52
C GLU A 64 3.63 18.27 -14.62
N ILE A 65 3.47 18.25 -13.30
CA ILE A 65 4.48 18.65 -12.33
C ILE A 65 5.35 17.48 -11.89
N GLY A 66 4.73 16.35 -11.58
CA GLY A 66 5.38 15.14 -11.11
C GLY A 66 6.00 15.26 -9.71
N ALA A 67 6.50 14.15 -9.20
CA ALA A 67 7.30 14.11 -7.97
C ALA A 67 8.67 14.76 -8.20
N GLN A 68 9.15 15.53 -7.22
CA GLN A 68 10.41 16.28 -7.32
C GLN A 68 11.44 15.70 -6.36
N TRP A 69 12.52 15.15 -6.91
CA TRP A 69 13.67 14.68 -6.13
C TRP A 69 14.67 15.82 -5.90
N LYS A 70 15.12 15.96 -4.67
CA LYS A 70 16.20 16.87 -4.30
C LYS A 70 16.95 16.34 -3.09
N ASP A 71 18.25 16.19 -3.19
CA ASP A 71 19.15 15.82 -2.09
C ASP A 71 18.69 14.58 -1.31
N GLY A 72 18.23 13.54 -2.01
CA GLY A 72 17.77 12.28 -1.42
C GLY A 72 16.36 12.31 -0.84
N ALA A 73 15.63 13.41 -0.99
CA ALA A 73 14.25 13.54 -0.58
C ALA A 73 13.33 13.72 -1.79
N VAL A 74 12.08 13.24 -1.67
CA VAL A 74 11.06 13.41 -2.70
C VAL A 74 9.89 14.21 -2.15
N THR A 75 9.55 15.29 -2.85
CA THR A 75 8.32 16.05 -2.62
C THR A 75 7.29 15.63 -3.65
N MET A 76 6.14 15.22 -3.18
CA MET A 76 5.03 14.79 -4.05
C MET A 76 4.35 16.02 -4.70
N PRO A 77 3.61 15.82 -5.81
CA PRO A 77 2.90 16.90 -6.48
C PRO A 77 1.96 17.66 -5.53
N PRO A 78 1.65 18.94 -5.84
CA PRO A 78 0.76 19.75 -5.03
C PRO A 78 -0.59 19.03 -4.75
N GLY A 79 -1.03 19.06 -3.50
CA GLY A 79 -2.27 18.43 -3.07
C GLY A 79 -2.21 16.94 -2.75
N PHE A 80 -1.22 16.20 -3.24
CA PHE A 80 -1.10 14.75 -3.02
C PHE A 80 -1.03 14.40 -1.54
N LYS A 81 -0.21 15.12 -0.78
CA LYS A 81 -0.07 14.89 0.68
C LYS A 81 -1.37 15.14 1.41
N ALA A 82 -2.05 16.26 1.15
CA ALA A 82 -3.32 16.60 1.79
C ALA A 82 -4.41 15.56 1.44
N ALA A 83 -4.46 15.13 0.18
CA ALA A 83 -5.37 14.07 -0.27
C ALA A 83 -5.08 12.75 0.45
N TYR A 84 -3.81 12.38 0.63
CA TYR A 84 -3.45 11.17 1.36
C TYR A 84 -3.84 11.25 2.84
N GLN A 85 -3.61 12.37 3.50
CA GLN A 85 -4.04 12.57 4.88
C GLN A 85 -5.56 12.42 5.03
N SER A 86 -6.33 13.02 4.11
CA SER A 86 -7.79 12.85 4.08
C SER A 86 -8.21 11.40 3.84
N PHE A 87 -7.55 10.70 2.91
CA PHE A 87 -7.76 9.29 2.60
C PHE A 87 -7.54 8.38 3.82
N TRP A 88 -6.41 8.55 4.47
CA TRP A 88 -6.05 7.81 5.67
C TRP A 88 -6.99 8.11 6.84
N GLN A 89 -7.22 9.40 7.15
CA GLN A 89 -8.06 9.82 8.27
C GLN A 89 -9.53 9.42 8.11
N SER A 90 -9.99 9.24 6.88
CA SER A 90 -11.34 8.75 6.59
C SER A 90 -11.45 7.21 6.62
N GLY A 91 -10.35 6.49 6.88
CA GLY A 91 -10.33 5.04 7.03
C GLY A 91 -10.35 4.23 5.73
N TRP A 92 -10.18 4.86 4.58
CA TRP A 92 -10.22 4.17 3.28
C TRP A 92 -9.14 3.09 3.11
N PRO A 93 -7.87 3.27 3.55
CA PRO A 93 -6.85 2.22 3.45
C PRO A 93 -7.18 0.97 4.27
N ALA A 94 -7.94 1.14 5.35
CA ALA A 94 -8.26 0.08 6.30
C ALA A 94 -9.57 -0.67 5.99
N LEU A 95 -10.19 -0.42 4.83
CA LEU A 95 -11.52 -0.92 4.48
C LEU A 95 -11.63 -2.46 4.66
N ALA A 96 -10.67 -3.20 4.14
CA ALA A 96 -10.66 -4.67 4.18
C ALA A 96 -9.69 -5.27 5.22
N SER A 97 -8.97 -4.45 5.97
CA SER A 97 -8.11 -4.93 7.06
C SER A 97 -8.96 -5.40 8.25
N ALA A 98 -8.45 -6.38 9.00
CA ALA A 98 -9.16 -6.94 10.14
C ALA A 98 -9.39 -5.90 11.25
N THR A 99 -10.50 -6.03 11.95
CA THR A 99 -10.90 -5.08 13.02
C THR A 99 -9.92 -5.08 14.19
N GLU A 100 -9.35 -6.23 14.53
CA GLU A 100 -8.31 -6.35 15.56
C GLU A 100 -7.01 -5.62 15.21
N ASP A 101 -6.77 -5.34 13.94
CA ASP A 101 -5.59 -4.63 13.43
C ASP A 101 -5.88 -3.15 13.11
N GLY A 102 -7.03 -2.63 13.56
CA GLY A 102 -7.48 -1.26 13.31
C GLY A 102 -8.25 -1.05 12.00
N GLY A 103 -8.61 -2.15 11.30
CA GLY A 103 -9.38 -2.12 10.07
C GLY A 103 -10.89 -2.07 10.26
N GLN A 104 -11.62 -1.99 9.16
CA GLN A 104 -13.08 -1.98 9.15
C GLN A 104 -13.70 -3.37 8.95
N GLY A 105 -12.90 -4.38 8.60
CA GLY A 105 -13.33 -5.78 8.44
C GLY A 105 -14.33 -5.99 7.31
N LEU A 106 -14.38 -5.10 6.32
CA LEU A 106 -15.25 -5.25 5.16
C LEU A 106 -14.65 -6.19 4.11
N PRO A 107 -15.47 -6.77 3.24
CA PRO A 107 -14.95 -7.70 2.23
C PRO A 107 -14.02 -7.02 1.23
N SER A 108 -12.95 -7.71 0.84
CA SER A 108 -11.93 -7.22 -0.09
C SER A 108 -12.48 -6.83 -1.47
N VAL A 109 -13.66 -7.32 -1.85
CA VAL A 109 -14.32 -6.90 -3.09
C VAL A 109 -14.67 -5.41 -3.09
N LEU A 110 -15.01 -4.84 -1.93
CA LEU A 110 -15.26 -3.39 -1.81
C LEU A 110 -13.95 -2.59 -1.92
N GLU A 111 -12.86 -3.10 -1.35
CA GLU A 111 -11.54 -2.52 -1.54
C GLU A 111 -11.11 -2.56 -3.00
N ALA A 112 -11.34 -3.67 -3.70
CA ALA A 112 -11.06 -3.79 -5.14
C ALA A 112 -11.82 -2.72 -5.96
N MET A 113 -13.09 -2.47 -5.66
CA MET A 113 -13.87 -1.41 -6.30
C MET A 113 -13.33 -0.01 -5.99
N LEU A 114 -12.92 0.26 -4.74
CA LEU A 114 -12.26 1.51 -4.36
C LEU A 114 -10.99 1.73 -5.17
N TYR A 115 -10.12 0.73 -5.28
CA TYR A 115 -8.87 0.86 -6.03
C TYR A 115 -9.08 0.94 -7.54
N GLU A 116 -10.14 0.36 -8.09
CA GLU A 116 -10.54 0.58 -9.47
C GLU A 116 -10.87 2.06 -9.72
N MET A 117 -11.68 2.67 -8.84
CA MET A 117 -12.01 4.09 -8.92
C MET A 117 -10.78 4.99 -8.74
N LEU A 118 -9.94 4.73 -7.75
CA LEU A 118 -8.71 5.46 -7.49
C LEU A 118 -7.77 5.42 -8.70
N SER A 119 -7.55 4.23 -9.26
CA SER A 119 -6.66 4.04 -10.41
C SER A 119 -7.20 4.69 -11.68
N ALA A 120 -8.51 4.66 -11.89
CA ALA A 120 -9.15 5.32 -13.03
C ALA A 120 -9.12 6.86 -12.92
N ALA A 121 -9.18 7.38 -11.69
CA ALA A 121 -9.18 8.82 -11.43
C ALA A 121 -7.77 9.43 -11.45
N ASN A 122 -6.80 8.78 -10.80
CA ASN A 122 -5.44 9.25 -10.64
C ASN A 122 -4.49 8.08 -10.31
N HIS A 123 -4.03 7.38 -11.33
CA HIS A 123 -3.17 6.23 -11.13
C HIS A 123 -1.82 6.59 -10.50
N GLY A 124 -1.25 7.75 -10.85
CA GLY A 124 0.02 8.22 -10.29
C GLY A 124 -0.05 8.40 -8.77
N TRP A 125 -1.15 8.93 -8.24
CA TRP A 125 -1.38 9.02 -6.79
C TRP A 125 -1.59 7.64 -6.18
N THR A 126 -2.38 6.78 -6.84
CA THR A 126 -2.76 5.46 -6.36
C THR A 126 -1.58 4.49 -6.23
N MET A 127 -0.49 4.72 -6.97
CA MET A 127 0.72 3.89 -6.90
C MET A 127 1.32 3.80 -5.50
N ALA A 128 1.17 4.83 -4.65
CA ALA A 128 1.68 4.80 -3.28
C ALA A 128 0.79 3.95 -2.35
N PRO A 129 -0.51 4.23 -2.15
CA PRO A 129 -1.37 3.42 -1.29
C PRO A 129 -1.66 2.02 -1.85
N GLY A 130 -1.50 1.80 -3.15
CA GLY A 130 -1.75 0.50 -3.79
C GLY A 130 -0.91 -0.66 -3.28
N LEU A 131 0.17 -0.39 -2.54
CA LEU A 131 1.03 -1.41 -1.93
C LEU A 131 0.63 -1.80 -0.49
N LEU A 132 -0.28 -1.04 0.14
CA LEU A 132 -0.61 -1.20 1.56
C LEU A 132 -1.20 -2.56 1.90
N HIS A 133 -2.19 -3.03 1.13
CA HIS A 133 -2.84 -4.31 1.42
C HIS A 133 -1.86 -5.48 1.39
N GLY A 134 -1.02 -5.56 0.35
CA GLY A 134 -0.01 -6.61 0.27
C GLY A 134 1.04 -6.55 1.40
N ALA A 135 1.44 -5.36 1.82
CA ALA A 135 2.33 -5.17 2.96
C ALA A 135 1.66 -5.57 4.29
N TYR A 136 0.41 -5.17 4.49
CA TYR A 136 -0.39 -5.56 5.65
C TYR A 136 -0.49 -7.08 5.77
N GLU A 137 -0.92 -7.77 4.73
CA GLU A 137 -1.04 -9.24 4.71
C GLU A 137 0.31 -9.93 4.96
N CYS A 138 1.38 -9.41 4.37
CA CYS A 138 2.71 -9.93 4.58
C CYS A 138 3.16 -9.82 6.04
N ILE A 139 2.99 -8.65 6.66
CA ILE A 139 3.35 -8.44 8.08
C ILE A 139 2.46 -9.29 8.98
N LYS A 140 1.13 -9.31 8.74
CA LYS A 140 0.17 -10.06 9.53
C LYS A 140 0.49 -11.55 9.59
N HIS A 141 0.85 -12.15 8.47
CA HIS A 141 1.03 -13.59 8.38
C HIS A 141 2.46 -14.08 8.61
N HIS A 142 3.47 -13.21 8.41
CA HIS A 142 4.87 -13.67 8.38
C HIS A 142 5.80 -12.93 9.34
N ALA A 143 5.44 -11.77 9.86
CA ALA A 143 6.29 -11.06 10.80
C ALA A 143 6.23 -11.67 12.21
N SER A 144 7.30 -11.44 13.01
CA SER A 144 7.29 -11.77 14.43
C SER A 144 6.29 -10.90 15.20
N ASP A 145 5.88 -11.36 16.39
CA ASP A 145 4.95 -10.60 17.24
C ASP A 145 5.50 -9.21 17.61
N ALA A 146 6.81 -9.10 17.81
CA ALA A 146 7.48 -7.83 18.08
C ALA A 146 7.36 -6.85 16.89
N LEU A 147 7.52 -7.32 15.65
CA LEU A 147 7.35 -6.50 14.45
C LEU A 147 5.87 -6.16 14.21
N LYS A 148 4.96 -7.08 14.42
CA LYS A 148 3.52 -6.82 14.35
C LYS A 148 3.11 -5.72 15.32
N ALA A 149 3.54 -5.81 16.58
CA ALA A 149 3.25 -4.80 17.59
C ALA A 149 3.72 -3.39 17.23
N GLN A 150 4.79 -3.27 16.44
CA GLN A 150 5.37 -1.98 16.03
C GLN A 150 4.78 -1.43 14.74
N TYR A 151 4.43 -2.28 13.77
CA TYR A 151 4.17 -1.85 12.39
C TYR A 151 2.79 -2.22 11.86
N LEU A 152 2.15 -3.29 12.37
CA LEU A 152 0.96 -3.85 11.73
C LEU A 152 -0.19 -2.85 11.67
N GLU A 153 -0.59 -2.26 12.79
CA GLU A 153 -1.70 -1.30 12.84
C GLU A 153 -1.42 -0.05 11.98
N LYS A 154 -0.18 0.46 12.02
CA LYS A 154 0.22 1.63 11.24
C LYS A 154 0.12 1.40 9.72
N VAL A 155 0.45 0.20 9.27
CA VAL A 155 0.31 -0.19 7.86
C VAL A 155 -1.14 -0.54 7.52
N ALA A 156 -1.84 -1.27 8.39
CA ALA A 156 -3.24 -1.64 8.19
C ALA A 156 -4.16 -0.41 8.03
N THR A 157 -3.92 0.63 8.84
CA THR A 157 -4.69 1.89 8.80
C THR A 157 -4.25 2.84 7.71
N GLY A 158 -3.05 2.65 7.15
CA GLY A 158 -2.43 3.57 6.19
C GLY A 158 -1.80 4.81 6.81
N GLU A 159 -1.66 4.87 8.15
CA GLU A 159 -0.93 5.95 8.81
C GLU A 159 0.52 6.01 8.31
N TRP A 160 1.12 4.86 8.07
CA TRP A 160 2.40 4.73 7.37
C TRP A 160 2.22 3.96 6.07
N LEU A 161 2.80 4.48 5.00
CA LEU A 161 2.88 3.78 3.73
C LEU A 161 3.97 2.70 3.77
N ALA A 162 3.85 1.74 2.88
CA ALA A 162 4.78 0.63 2.77
C ALA A 162 5.20 0.40 1.32
N THR A 163 6.33 -0.27 1.14
CA THR A 163 6.86 -0.63 -0.18
C THR A 163 7.25 -2.10 -0.25
N MET A 164 7.36 -2.60 -1.47
CA MET A 164 7.97 -3.88 -1.76
C MET A 164 9.24 -3.68 -2.59
N CYS A 165 10.41 -3.94 -2.01
CA CYS A 165 11.71 -3.71 -2.62
C CYS A 165 12.29 -5.02 -3.16
N LEU A 166 11.94 -5.37 -4.40
CA LEU A 166 12.32 -6.63 -5.04
C LEU A 166 13.41 -6.43 -6.10
N THR A 167 13.12 -5.60 -7.10
CA THR A 167 13.89 -5.47 -8.34
C THR A 167 15.23 -4.80 -8.10
N GLU A 168 16.25 -5.34 -8.75
CA GLU A 168 17.61 -4.80 -8.84
C GLU A 168 17.98 -4.52 -10.29
N PRO A 169 19.03 -3.71 -10.59
CA PRO A 169 19.39 -3.37 -11.97
C PRO A 169 19.60 -4.57 -12.89
N HIS A 170 19.98 -5.72 -12.35
CA HIS A 170 20.27 -6.97 -13.07
C HIS A 170 19.28 -8.10 -12.75
N ALA A 171 18.27 -7.87 -11.91
CA ALA A 171 17.36 -8.89 -11.42
C ALA A 171 15.94 -8.31 -11.28
N GLY A 172 15.10 -8.51 -12.29
CA GLY A 172 13.70 -8.13 -12.30
C GLY A 172 12.79 -9.35 -12.39
N SER A 173 12.59 -9.88 -13.59
CA SER A 173 11.80 -11.11 -13.80
C SER A 173 12.42 -12.32 -13.12
N ASP A 174 13.74 -12.44 -13.16
CA ASP A 174 14.47 -13.46 -12.40
C ASP A 174 15.05 -12.89 -11.11
N LEU A 175 14.24 -12.88 -10.05
CA LEU A 175 14.67 -12.45 -8.72
C LEU A 175 15.71 -13.38 -8.09
N GLY A 176 15.87 -14.58 -8.61
CA GLY A 176 16.91 -15.52 -8.20
C GLY A 176 18.33 -14.98 -8.37
N LEU A 177 18.51 -13.95 -9.22
CA LEU A 177 19.77 -13.24 -9.43
C LEU A 177 20.01 -12.08 -8.44
N ALA A 178 19.07 -11.75 -7.57
CA ALA A 178 19.20 -10.63 -6.62
C ALA A 178 20.44 -10.78 -5.73
N ARG A 179 21.15 -9.67 -5.54
CA ARG A 179 22.43 -9.59 -4.82
C ARG A 179 22.39 -8.82 -3.50
N THR A 180 21.29 -8.12 -3.20
CA THR A 180 21.11 -7.46 -1.90
C THR A 180 21.34 -8.44 -0.78
N LYS A 181 22.14 -8.05 0.22
CA LYS A 181 22.57 -8.88 1.34
C LYS A 181 21.97 -8.38 2.65
N ALA A 182 21.71 -9.31 3.56
CA ALA A 182 21.32 -9.04 4.93
C ALA A 182 22.27 -9.79 5.86
N VAL A 183 23.08 -9.05 6.62
CA VAL A 183 24.06 -9.62 7.55
C VAL A 183 23.51 -9.51 8.97
N PRO A 184 23.43 -10.61 9.73
CA PRO A 184 22.97 -10.58 11.12
C PRO A 184 23.85 -9.68 11.99
N LEU A 185 23.23 -8.92 12.91
CA LEU A 185 23.87 -8.11 13.93
C LEU A 185 23.68 -8.75 15.33
N PRO A 186 24.53 -8.42 16.31
CA PRO A 186 24.48 -9.03 17.65
C PRO A 186 23.17 -8.77 18.41
N ASP A 187 22.44 -7.71 18.07
CA ASP A 187 21.17 -7.30 18.68
C ASP A 187 19.93 -7.98 18.05
N GLY A 188 20.15 -8.93 17.14
CA GLY A 188 19.07 -9.62 16.43
C GLY A 188 18.50 -8.85 15.21
N GLN A 189 19.06 -7.68 14.91
CA GLN A 189 18.77 -6.94 13.70
C GLN A 189 19.63 -7.42 12.52
N TYR A 190 19.47 -6.79 11.37
CA TYR A 190 20.22 -7.09 10.15
C TYR A 190 20.72 -5.82 9.50
N ALA A 191 21.98 -5.82 9.09
CA ALA A 191 22.51 -4.80 8.17
C ALA A 191 22.18 -5.22 6.74
N VAL A 192 21.26 -4.48 6.10
CA VAL A 192 20.87 -4.73 4.72
C VAL A 192 21.63 -3.79 3.80
N SER A 193 22.25 -4.34 2.73
CA SER A 193 23.03 -3.57 1.75
C SER A 193 22.77 -4.04 0.33
N GLY A 194 22.56 -3.11 -0.57
CA GLY A 194 22.26 -3.34 -1.98
C GLY A 194 21.50 -2.17 -2.59
N THR A 195 21.22 -2.27 -3.89
CA THR A 195 20.47 -1.26 -4.64
C THR A 195 19.22 -1.89 -5.24
N LYS A 196 18.07 -1.34 -4.89
CA LYS A 196 16.78 -1.69 -5.48
C LYS A 196 16.35 -0.58 -6.44
N ILE A 197 15.69 -0.93 -7.54
CA ILE A 197 15.20 0.02 -8.54
C ILE A 197 13.69 -0.14 -8.78
N PHE A 198 13.06 0.89 -9.32
CA PHE A 198 11.62 0.92 -9.63
C PHE A 198 10.74 0.66 -8.41
N ILE A 199 11.12 1.20 -7.25
CA ILE A 199 10.36 1.03 -6.02
C ILE A 199 9.28 2.10 -5.96
N SER A 200 8.04 1.69 -6.23
CA SER A 200 6.88 2.58 -6.10
C SER A 200 6.75 3.07 -4.65
N GLY A 201 6.71 4.38 -4.46
CA GLY A 201 6.66 4.97 -3.13
C GLY A 201 7.93 4.76 -2.30
N GLY A 202 9.09 4.55 -2.92
CA GLY A 202 10.36 4.31 -2.22
C GLY A 202 10.84 5.48 -1.37
N GLU A 203 10.52 6.71 -1.78
CA GLU A 203 10.68 7.92 -0.99
C GLU A 203 9.56 8.90 -1.32
N HIS A 204 8.99 9.56 -0.33
CA HIS A 204 7.94 10.56 -0.47
C HIS A 204 7.72 11.31 0.85
N ASP A 205 6.92 12.37 0.79
CA ASP A 205 6.51 13.18 1.95
C ASP A 205 5.04 12.98 2.36
N LEU A 206 4.39 11.90 1.90
CA LEU A 206 2.96 11.63 2.17
C LEU A 206 2.71 11.21 3.62
N THR A 207 3.62 10.43 4.22
CA THR A 207 3.53 9.91 5.59
C THR A 207 4.83 10.14 6.35
N ASP A 208 4.75 10.13 7.68
CA ASP A 208 5.90 10.36 8.56
C ASP A 208 6.93 9.23 8.50
N ASN A 209 6.49 8.02 8.16
CA ASN A 209 7.35 6.87 8.00
C ASN A 209 6.98 6.09 6.74
N ILE A 210 7.93 5.30 6.22
CA ILE A 210 7.73 4.34 5.15
C ILE A 210 8.28 3.00 5.62
N VAL A 211 7.48 1.94 5.53
CA VAL A 211 7.88 0.59 5.90
C VAL A 211 8.31 -0.17 4.65
N HIS A 212 9.61 -0.34 4.45
CA HIS A 212 10.15 -1.07 3.31
C HIS A 212 10.20 -2.58 3.61
N LEU A 213 9.60 -3.40 2.75
CA LEU A 213 9.77 -4.85 2.73
C LEU A 213 10.82 -5.20 1.69
N VAL A 214 12.01 -5.59 2.13
CA VAL A 214 13.21 -5.71 1.29
C VAL A 214 13.59 -7.17 1.11
N LEU A 215 13.65 -7.62 -0.14
CA LEU A 215 14.12 -8.95 -0.49
C LEU A 215 15.66 -8.97 -0.51
N ALA A 216 16.27 -9.85 0.31
CA ALA A 216 17.72 -9.94 0.46
C ALA A 216 18.18 -11.36 0.76
N ARG A 217 19.50 -11.61 0.67
CA ARG A 217 20.12 -12.90 0.96
C ARG A 217 20.89 -12.87 2.27
N LEU A 218 20.73 -13.89 3.08
CA LEU A 218 21.64 -14.18 4.19
C LEU A 218 23.00 -14.67 3.66
N PRO A 219 24.09 -14.55 4.45
CA PRO A 219 25.44 -14.93 4.00
C PRO A 219 25.56 -16.36 3.47
N ASP A 220 24.88 -17.31 4.12
CA ASP A 220 24.94 -18.74 3.80
C ASP A 220 23.73 -19.23 3.00
N ALA A 221 22.95 -18.31 2.42
CA ALA A 221 21.75 -18.67 1.67
C ALA A 221 22.13 -19.39 0.35
N PRO A 222 21.35 -20.41 -0.03
CA PRO A 222 21.56 -21.08 -1.31
C PRO A 222 21.32 -20.12 -2.48
N PRO A 223 21.92 -20.38 -3.66
CA PRO A 223 21.66 -19.59 -4.86
C PRO A 223 20.20 -19.73 -5.33
N GLY A 224 19.76 -18.80 -6.16
CA GLY A 224 18.41 -18.79 -6.72
C GLY A 224 17.34 -18.25 -5.79
N PRO A 225 16.04 -18.35 -6.15
CA PRO A 225 14.94 -17.73 -5.42
C PRO A 225 14.74 -18.32 -4.02
N LYS A 226 15.10 -19.58 -3.79
CA LYS A 226 14.99 -20.24 -2.48
C LYS A 226 15.94 -19.69 -1.43
N GLY A 227 16.96 -18.93 -1.80
CA GLY A 227 17.89 -18.28 -0.89
C GLY A 227 17.47 -16.87 -0.51
N LEU A 228 16.34 -16.39 -0.96
CA LEU A 228 15.85 -15.05 -0.64
C LEU A 228 14.98 -15.07 0.62
N SER A 229 15.15 -14.04 1.43
CA SER A 229 14.34 -13.76 2.62
C SER A 229 13.85 -12.33 2.58
N LEU A 230 12.78 -12.04 3.32
CA LEU A 230 12.18 -10.71 3.36
C LEU A 230 12.52 -10.03 4.68
N PHE A 231 12.95 -8.77 4.61
CA PHE A 231 13.36 -7.96 5.75
C PHE A 231 12.53 -6.70 5.82
N LEU A 232 12.11 -6.31 7.02
CA LEU A 232 11.43 -5.06 7.27
C LEU A 232 12.45 -3.99 7.61
N ALA A 233 12.50 -2.92 6.84
CA ALA A 233 13.39 -1.78 7.00
C ALA A 233 12.59 -0.48 7.00
N PRO A 234 12.30 0.14 8.15
CA PRO A 234 11.57 1.40 8.19
C PRO A 234 12.48 2.57 7.79
N LYS A 235 11.90 3.62 7.20
CA LYS A 235 12.60 4.89 6.93
C LYS A 235 13.00 5.60 8.21
N VAL A 236 12.13 5.54 9.23
CA VAL A 236 12.37 6.08 10.58
C VAL A 236 12.38 4.92 11.57
N LEU A 237 13.45 4.81 12.32
CA LEU A 237 13.65 3.76 13.34
C LEU A 237 12.75 3.99 14.56
N PRO A 238 12.52 2.98 15.41
CA PRO A 238 11.70 3.10 16.60
C PRO A 238 12.13 4.18 17.59
N ASP A 239 13.42 4.53 17.61
CA ASP A 239 13.98 5.61 18.45
C ASP A 239 13.77 7.02 17.83
N GLY A 240 13.13 7.11 16.68
CA GLY A 240 12.88 8.35 15.95
C GLY A 240 14.03 8.81 15.06
N SER A 241 15.16 8.11 15.06
CA SER A 241 16.27 8.43 14.16
C SER A 241 15.98 7.97 12.72
N ARG A 242 16.59 8.66 11.76
CA ARG A 242 16.47 8.27 10.35
C ARG A 242 17.35 7.05 10.06
N ASN A 243 16.74 6.03 9.46
CA ASN A 243 17.50 4.89 8.94
C ASN A 243 18.29 5.32 7.69
N VAL A 244 19.38 4.60 7.41
CA VAL A 244 20.24 4.85 6.24
C VAL A 244 19.58 4.21 5.01
N VAL A 245 18.56 4.88 4.49
CA VAL A 245 17.94 4.57 3.20
C VAL A 245 18.19 5.75 2.28
N VAL A 246 18.87 5.51 1.17
CA VAL A 246 19.24 6.55 0.20
C VAL A 246 18.33 6.39 -1.03
N CYS A 247 17.69 7.48 -1.44
CA CYS A 247 16.98 7.61 -2.70
C CYS A 247 17.81 8.44 -3.68
N GLU A 248 18.08 7.87 -4.85
CA GLU A 248 18.87 8.50 -5.92
C GLU A 248 18.01 8.67 -7.19
#